data_6a619939cfad6e35f93b1b226003145c
#
_entry.id   6a619939cfad6e35f93b1b226003145c
#
_cell.length_a   1.000
_cell.length_b   1.000
_cell.length_c   1.000
_cell.angle_alpha   90.00
_cell.angle_beta   90.00
_cell.angle_gamma   90.00
#
_symmetry.space_group_name_H-M   'P 1'
#
loop_
_entity.id
_entity.type
_entity.pdbx_description
1 polymer ?
#
loop_
_entity_poly.entity_id
_entity_poly.type
_entity_poly.pdbx_seq_one_letter_code
_entity_poly.pdbx_strand_id
1 'polypeptide(L)'
;MANDVYASLGKDRKRFLNWQWRVIAVTMIGYAVFYFVRKNMSVAMPGITAEYGVTNKSFGWIIFAGSLVYGFSRFINGYLVDRVKGRIVMAAGLLLCALSNFLFGYGANLSALFTGVNEGPDFVNMFIMLMGVTIILNQYFQGFGYPPCARILPHWIHPSQLATKMSVWNCSHSIGAALAVVACGYIMGTMGTDMSQADGVVNTIIKNLTANGVDQAQAVEQAATYAAHIGAWKW
;
A
#
# COMPACT_ATOMS: atom_id res chain seq x y z
N MET A 1 24.00 29.33 -13.53
CA MET A 1 24.64 28.85 -12.27
C MET A 1 24.65 27.30 -12.12
N ALA A 2 23.71 26.53 -12.63
CA ALA A 2 23.73 25.06 -12.47
C ALA A 2 24.79 24.32 -13.30
N ASN A 3 25.38 24.94 -14.30
CA ASN A 3 26.35 24.31 -15.19
C ASN A 3 27.77 24.21 -14.63
N ASP A 4 28.14 25.02 -13.66
CA ASP A 4 29.52 25.09 -13.15
C ASP A 4 29.81 24.10 -12.02
N VAL A 5 28.77 23.59 -11.36
CA VAL A 5 28.92 22.70 -10.20
C VAL A 5 29.66 21.39 -10.51
N TYR A 6 29.53 20.92 -11.75
CA TYR A 6 30.19 19.68 -12.22
C TYR A 6 31.28 19.94 -13.26
N ALA A 7 31.75 21.16 -13.39
CA ALA A 7 32.79 21.54 -14.35
C ALA A 7 34.12 20.83 -14.06
N SER A 8 34.43 20.57 -12.78
CA SER A 8 35.64 19.86 -12.33
C SER A 8 35.73 18.40 -12.83
N LEU A 9 34.62 17.79 -13.25
CA LEU A 9 34.58 16.41 -13.76
C LEU A 9 35.08 16.27 -15.21
N GLY A 10 35.32 17.34 -15.93
CA GLY A 10 35.86 17.33 -17.28
C GLY A 10 35.12 16.36 -18.23
N LYS A 11 35.89 15.43 -18.87
CA LYS A 11 35.34 14.44 -19.80
C LYS A 11 34.32 13.46 -19.16
N ASP A 12 34.41 13.20 -17.87
CA ASP A 12 33.53 12.24 -17.17
C ASP A 12 32.19 12.85 -16.74
N ARG A 13 32.01 14.17 -16.91
CA ARG A 13 30.79 14.88 -16.53
C ARG A 13 29.51 14.26 -17.13
N LYS A 14 29.49 13.97 -18.42
CA LYS A 14 28.32 13.36 -19.09
C LYS A 14 27.99 11.98 -18.50
N ARG A 15 29.02 11.17 -18.27
CA ARG A 15 28.88 9.83 -17.68
C ARG A 15 28.34 9.92 -16.26
N PHE A 16 28.86 10.83 -15.44
CA PHE A 16 28.38 11.06 -14.07
C PHE A 16 26.91 11.50 -14.04
N LEU A 17 26.54 12.49 -14.87
CA LEU A 17 25.15 12.98 -14.93
C LEU A 17 24.18 11.90 -15.38
N ASN A 18 24.56 11.04 -16.34
CA ASN A 18 23.74 9.92 -16.76
C ASN A 18 23.52 8.92 -15.63
N TRP A 19 24.55 8.61 -14.85
CA TRP A 19 24.41 7.74 -13.69
C TRP A 19 23.59 8.40 -12.58
N GLN A 20 23.77 9.68 -12.32
CA GLN A 20 22.99 10.44 -11.36
C GLN A 20 21.46 10.34 -11.68
N TRP A 21 21.09 10.58 -12.95
CA TRP A 21 19.69 10.47 -13.37
C TRP A 21 19.16 9.05 -13.28
N ARG A 22 19.97 8.05 -13.60
CA ARG A 22 19.59 6.64 -13.41
C ARG A 22 19.32 6.32 -11.95
N VAL A 23 20.16 6.75 -11.04
CA VAL A 23 19.97 6.55 -9.60
C VAL A 23 18.70 7.26 -9.10
N ILE A 24 18.46 8.49 -9.51
CA ILE A 24 17.25 9.24 -9.19
C ILE A 24 16.01 8.49 -9.72
N ALA A 25 16.00 8.09 -10.99
CA ALA A 25 14.87 7.41 -11.61
C ALA A 25 14.57 6.05 -10.94
N VAL A 26 15.59 5.23 -10.71
CA VAL A 26 15.42 3.92 -10.06
C VAL A 26 14.87 4.06 -8.64
N THR A 27 15.39 5.02 -7.87
CA THR A 27 14.89 5.27 -6.52
C THR A 27 13.48 5.88 -6.51
N MET A 28 13.13 6.72 -7.51
CA MET A 28 11.78 7.23 -7.72
C MET A 28 10.80 6.10 -8.03
N ILE A 29 11.14 5.21 -8.97
CA ILE A 29 10.30 4.07 -9.34
C ILE A 29 10.10 3.16 -8.12
N GLY A 30 11.18 2.78 -7.44
CA GLY A 30 11.10 1.92 -6.27
C GLY A 30 10.24 2.54 -5.16
N TYR A 31 10.36 3.84 -4.92
CA TYR A 31 9.54 4.54 -3.92
C TYR A 31 8.07 4.67 -4.35
N ALA A 32 7.81 4.90 -5.63
CA ALA A 32 6.46 4.89 -6.19
C ALA A 32 5.78 3.52 -6.02
N VAL A 33 6.52 2.42 -6.24
CA VAL A 33 6.02 1.05 -6.02
C VAL A 33 5.67 0.80 -4.54
N PHE A 34 6.47 1.31 -3.58
CA PHE A 34 6.09 1.24 -2.16
C PHE A 34 4.72 1.90 -1.89
N TYR A 35 4.46 3.06 -2.48
CA TYR A 35 3.18 3.75 -2.32
C TYR A 35 2.04 3.06 -3.07
N PHE A 36 2.33 2.48 -4.23
CA PHE A 36 1.39 1.64 -4.96
C PHE A 36 0.89 0.49 -4.07
N VAL A 37 1.82 -0.28 -3.50
CA VAL A 37 1.53 -1.43 -2.64
C VAL A 37 0.85 -1.03 -1.31
N ARG A 38 1.07 0.21 -0.84
CA ARG A 38 0.47 0.73 0.39
C ARG A 38 -1.00 1.12 0.23
N LYS A 39 -1.37 1.66 -0.94
CA LYS A 39 -2.69 2.26 -1.16
C LYS A 39 -3.76 1.25 -1.52
N ASN A 40 -3.41 0.08 -2.05
CA ASN A 40 -4.35 -0.97 -2.41
C ASN A 40 -5.24 -1.40 -1.22
N MET A 41 -4.66 -1.52 -0.03
CA MET A 41 -5.42 -1.85 1.20
C MET A 41 -6.54 -0.85 1.49
N SER A 42 -6.28 0.46 1.32
CA SER A 42 -7.29 1.49 1.56
C SER A 42 -8.42 1.43 0.54
N VAL A 43 -8.13 1.02 -0.69
CA VAL A 43 -9.13 0.85 -1.75
C VAL A 43 -9.98 -0.41 -1.53
N ALA A 44 -9.39 -1.47 -0.98
CA ALA A 44 -10.08 -2.72 -0.67
C ALA A 44 -11.09 -2.63 0.50
N MET A 45 -10.88 -1.68 1.42
CA MET A 45 -11.68 -1.57 2.65
C MET A 45 -13.20 -1.49 2.43
N PRO A 46 -13.74 -0.64 1.53
CA PRO A 46 -15.18 -0.58 1.32
C PRO A 46 -15.79 -1.92 0.90
N GLY A 47 -15.10 -2.66 0.02
CA GLY A 47 -15.52 -4.00 -0.40
C GLY A 47 -15.56 -4.99 0.76
N ILE A 48 -14.53 -4.99 1.60
CA ILE A 48 -14.44 -5.85 2.79
C ILE A 48 -15.56 -5.51 3.79
N THR A 49 -15.82 -4.23 4.01
CA THR A 49 -16.90 -3.77 4.89
C THR A 49 -18.27 -4.23 4.36
N ALA A 50 -18.49 -4.13 3.05
CA ALA A 50 -19.73 -4.57 2.43
C ALA A 50 -19.93 -6.10 2.53
N GLU A 51 -18.89 -6.88 2.27
CA GLU A 51 -18.97 -8.34 2.28
C GLU A 51 -19.03 -8.95 3.69
N TYR A 52 -18.15 -8.50 4.59
CA TYR A 52 -17.97 -9.15 5.91
C TYR A 52 -18.50 -8.33 7.10
N GLY A 53 -19.04 -7.14 6.86
CA GLY A 53 -19.58 -6.28 7.92
C GLY A 53 -18.51 -5.77 8.91
N VAL A 54 -17.23 -5.76 8.51
CA VAL A 54 -16.15 -5.27 9.37
C VAL A 54 -16.34 -3.78 9.64
N THR A 55 -16.33 -3.39 10.90
CA THR A 55 -16.66 -2.03 11.29
C THR A 55 -15.51 -1.05 10.99
N ASN A 56 -15.87 0.16 10.58
CA ASN A 56 -14.91 1.26 10.39
C ASN A 56 -14.07 1.55 11.64
N LYS A 57 -14.65 1.30 12.83
CA LYS A 57 -13.95 1.45 14.11
C LYS A 57 -12.80 0.44 14.25
N SER A 58 -13.02 -0.83 13.89
CA SER A 58 -11.99 -1.87 13.93
C SER A 58 -10.85 -1.54 12.96
N PHE A 59 -11.17 -1.12 11.74
CA PHE A 59 -10.16 -0.65 10.79
C PHE A 59 -9.39 0.56 11.29
N GLY A 60 -10.07 1.53 11.88
CA GLY A 60 -9.43 2.73 12.44
C GLY A 60 -8.34 2.39 13.46
N TRP A 61 -8.59 1.46 14.38
CA TRP A 61 -7.61 1.01 15.36
C TRP A 61 -6.41 0.28 14.70
N ILE A 62 -6.67 -0.57 13.70
CA ILE A 62 -5.62 -1.28 12.96
C ILE A 62 -4.72 -0.28 12.22
N ILE A 63 -5.32 0.71 11.54
CA ILE A 63 -4.58 1.74 10.81
C ILE A 63 -3.77 2.61 11.77
N PHE A 64 -4.34 2.97 12.92
CA PHE A 64 -3.64 3.75 13.95
C PHE A 64 -2.41 2.99 14.46
N ALA A 65 -2.58 1.74 14.89
CA ALA A 65 -1.48 0.89 15.34
C ALA A 65 -0.42 0.70 14.25
N GLY A 66 -0.83 0.44 13.01
CA GLY A 66 0.06 0.33 11.87
C GLY A 66 0.84 1.62 11.61
N SER A 67 0.23 2.79 11.78
CA SER A 67 0.90 4.08 11.60
C SER A 67 1.99 4.32 12.64
N LEU A 68 1.75 3.92 13.88
CA LEU A 68 2.77 3.95 14.94
C LEU A 68 3.94 3.02 14.59
N VAL A 69 3.64 1.77 14.20
CA VAL A 69 4.66 0.80 13.79
C VAL A 69 5.47 1.30 12.59
N TYR A 70 4.83 1.94 11.61
CA TYR A 70 5.51 2.59 10.48
C TYR A 70 6.49 3.67 10.93
N GLY A 71 6.09 4.54 11.87
CA GLY A 71 6.97 5.57 12.42
C GLY A 71 8.21 4.97 13.09
N PHE A 72 8.03 4.00 13.99
CA PHE A 72 9.13 3.28 14.63
C PHE A 72 10.00 2.51 13.64
N SER A 73 9.39 1.86 12.66
CA SER A 73 10.11 1.13 11.61
C SER A 73 11.04 2.04 10.83
N ARG A 74 10.63 3.25 10.46
CA ARG A 74 11.51 4.21 9.76
C ARG A 74 12.74 4.58 10.58
N PHE A 75 12.58 4.72 11.89
CA PHE A 75 13.68 5.03 12.78
C PHE A 75 14.69 3.86 12.85
N ILE A 76 14.20 2.63 13.09
CA ILE A 76 15.02 1.43 13.13
C ILE A 76 15.73 1.18 11.78
N ASN A 77 15.01 1.34 10.68
CA ASN A 77 15.54 1.12 9.34
C ASN A 77 16.53 2.20 8.91
N GLY A 78 16.47 3.41 9.46
CA GLY A 78 17.52 4.40 9.31
C GLY A 78 18.87 3.88 9.78
N TYR A 79 18.90 3.30 10.99
CA TYR A 79 20.10 2.68 11.53
C TYR A 79 20.58 1.45 10.72
N LEU A 80 19.63 0.63 10.25
CA LEU A 80 19.94 -0.54 9.43
C LEU A 80 20.61 -0.16 8.11
N VAL A 81 20.12 0.89 7.45
CA VAL A 81 20.66 1.38 6.16
C VAL A 81 22.10 1.88 6.31
N ASP A 82 22.52 2.33 7.50
CA ASP A 82 23.90 2.73 7.74
C ASP A 82 24.87 1.56 7.75
N ARG A 83 24.40 0.34 8.01
CA ARG A 83 25.20 -0.89 8.06
C ARG A 83 25.07 -1.77 6.83
N VAL A 84 23.93 -1.70 6.13
CA VAL A 84 23.61 -2.56 4.99
C VAL A 84 23.50 -1.71 3.72
N LYS A 85 23.82 -2.29 2.57
CA LYS A 85 23.66 -1.61 1.26
C LYS A 85 22.21 -1.22 1.03
N GLY A 86 21.91 0.06 0.86
CA GLY A 86 20.55 0.60 0.74
C GLY A 86 19.70 -0.07 -0.34
N ARG A 87 20.32 -0.50 -1.46
CA ARG A 87 19.63 -1.27 -2.51
C ARG A 87 19.05 -2.60 -2.02
N ILE A 88 19.75 -3.28 -1.11
CA ILE A 88 19.30 -4.56 -0.55
C ILE A 88 18.14 -4.32 0.41
N VAL A 89 18.25 -3.30 1.26
CA VAL A 89 17.19 -2.92 2.20
C VAL A 89 15.91 -2.56 1.43
N MET A 90 16.00 -1.76 0.38
CA MET A 90 14.87 -1.38 -0.45
C MET A 90 14.22 -2.56 -1.16
N ALA A 91 15.02 -3.46 -1.76
CA ALA A 91 14.52 -4.65 -2.43
C ALA A 91 13.84 -5.62 -1.44
N ALA A 92 14.47 -5.87 -0.29
CA ALA A 92 13.90 -6.71 0.76
C ALA A 92 12.57 -6.13 1.28
N GLY A 93 12.52 -4.81 1.51
CA GLY A 93 11.30 -4.13 1.92
C GLY A 93 10.15 -4.30 0.92
N LEU A 94 10.42 -4.14 -0.38
CA LEU A 94 9.41 -4.34 -1.43
C LEU A 94 8.91 -5.78 -1.48
N LEU A 95 9.81 -6.77 -1.41
CA LEU A 95 9.43 -8.18 -1.41
C LEU A 95 8.58 -8.54 -0.18
N LEU A 96 8.95 -8.05 1.01
CA LEU A 96 8.19 -8.29 2.23
C LEU A 96 6.83 -7.57 2.22
N CYS A 97 6.74 -6.37 1.64
CA CYS A 97 5.46 -5.70 1.41
C CYS A 97 4.58 -6.50 0.44
N ALA A 98 5.15 -7.00 -0.66
CA ALA A 98 4.42 -7.83 -1.62
C ALA A 98 3.89 -9.12 -0.96
N LEU A 99 4.72 -9.80 -0.15
CA LEU A 99 4.31 -10.99 0.59
C LEU A 99 3.18 -10.66 1.58
N SER A 100 3.28 -9.55 2.32
CA SER A 100 2.21 -9.12 3.25
C SER A 100 0.89 -8.84 2.53
N ASN A 101 0.94 -8.22 1.33
CA ASN A 101 -0.27 -8.00 0.53
C ASN A 101 -0.85 -9.30 -0.02
N PHE A 102 0.00 -10.22 -0.44
CA PHE A 102 -0.44 -11.55 -0.87
C PHE A 102 -1.17 -12.28 0.28
N LEU A 103 -0.60 -12.30 1.48
CA LEU A 103 -1.24 -12.87 2.66
C LEU A 103 -2.55 -12.17 3.02
N PHE A 104 -2.61 -10.85 2.85
CA PHE A 104 -3.84 -10.08 3.01
C PHE A 104 -4.94 -10.52 2.05
N GLY A 105 -4.63 -10.67 0.75
CA GLY A 105 -5.58 -11.16 -0.26
C GLY A 105 -6.14 -12.55 0.04
N TYR A 106 -5.32 -13.43 0.62
CA TYR A 106 -5.72 -14.77 1.06
C TYR A 106 -6.30 -14.80 2.49
N GLY A 107 -6.48 -13.67 3.14
CA GLY A 107 -6.94 -13.58 4.52
C GLY A 107 -8.27 -14.29 4.80
N ALA A 108 -9.24 -14.21 3.89
CA ALA A 108 -10.50 -14.91 4.02
C ALA A 108 -10.33 -16.45 3.95
N ASN A 109 -9.52 -16.94 3.01
CA ASN A 109 -9.26 -18.37 2.88
C ASN A 109 -8.50 -18.92 4.10
N LEU A 110 -7.54 -18.16 4.61
CA LEU A 110 -6.82 -18.51 5.84
C LEU A 110 -7.74 -18.52 7.05
N SER A 111 -8.65 -17.56 7.16
CA SER A 111 -9.63 -17.51 8.25
C SER A 111 -10.54 -18.72 8.23
N ALA A 112 -11.04 -19.10 7.05
CA ALA A 112 -11.84 -20.31 6.87
C ALA A 112 -11.07 -21.58 7.25
N LEU A 113 -9.78 -21.65 6.90
CA LEU A 113 -8.93 -22.79 7.25
C LEU A 113 -8.73 -22.93 8.76
N PHE A 114 -8.53 -21.81 9.47
CA PHE A 114 -8.29 -21.83 10.93
C PHE A 114 -9.57 -22.03 11.75
N THR A 115 -10.71 -21.49 11.29
CA THR A 115 -11.99 -21.60 12.01
C THR A 115 -12.82 -22.81 11.60
N GLY A 116 -12.54 -23.41 10.43
CA GLY A 116 -13.32 -24.49 9.87
C GLY A 116 -14.71 -24.05 9.35
N VAL A 117 -15.00 -22.75 9.36
CA VAL A 117 -16.26 -22.16 8.88
C VAL A 117 -15.98 -21.02 7.92
N ASN A 118 -16.88 -20.78 6.98
CA ASN A 118 -16.75 -19.73 5.96
C ASN A 118 -17.51 -18.45 6.32
N GLU A 119 -18.35 -18.49 7.35
CA GLU A 119 -19.22 -17.39 7.79
C GLU A 119 -19.41 -17.43 9.30
N GLY A 120 -19.91 -16.32 9.87
CA GLY A 120 -20.24 -16.23 11.27
C GLY A 120 -19.25 -15.38 12.07
N PRO A 121 -19.54 -15.11 13.34
CA PRO A 121 -18.75 -14.20 14.20
C PRO A 121 -17.31 -14.69 14.40
N ASP A 122 -17.07 -15.98 14.52
CA ASP A 122 -15.74 -16.55 14.72
C ASP A 122 -14.86 -16.37 13.48
N PHE A 123 -15.44 -16.60 12.28
CA PHE A 123 -14.77 -16.32 11.01
C PHE A 123 -14.40 -14.84 10.90
N VAL A 124 -15.34 -13.92 11.16
CA VAL A 124 -15.12 -12.48 11.05
C VAL A 124 -14.06 -12.02 12.05
N ASN A 125 -14.08 -12.50 13.28
CA ASN A 125 -13.06 -12.17 14.28
C ASN A 125 -11.66 -12.64 13.87
N MET A 126 -11.54 -13.88 13.38
CA MET A 126 -10.27 -14.42 12.86
C MET A 126 -9.79 -13.61 11.65
N PHE A 127 -10.69 -13.26 10.74
CA PHE A 127 -10.40 -12.47 9.57
C PHE A 127 -9.87 -11.06 9.93
N ILE A 128 -10.52 -10.36 10.87
CA ILE A 128 -10.06 -9.06 11.39
C ILE A 128 -8.67 -9.19 12.01
N MET A 129 -8.42 -10.24 12.78
CA MET A 129 -7.13 -10.48 13.42
C MET A 129 -6.02 -10.71 12.37
N LEU A 130 -6.24 -11.60 11.40
CA LEU A 130 -5.28 -11.88 10.32
C LEU A 130 -5.02 -10.65 9.46
N MET A 131 -6.07 -9.92 9.09
CA MET A 131 -5.93 -8.65 8.38
C MET A 131 -5.13 -7.63 9.19
N GLY A 132 -5.43 -7.50 10.47
CA GLY A 132 -4.73 -6.58 11.37
C GLY A 132 -3.23 -6.89 11.40
N VAL A 133 -2.87 -8.16 11.57
CA VAL A 133 -1.46 -8.59 11.57
C VAL A 133 -0.78 -8.30 10.23
N THR A 134 -1.42 -8.64 9.11
CA THR A 134 -0.83 -8.42 7.78
C THR A 134 -0.68 -6.93 7.45
N ILE A 135 -1.64 -6.09 7.85
CA ILE A 135 -1.56 -4.63 7.71
C ILE A 135 -0.41 -4.06 8.55
N ILE A 136 -0.28 -4.46 9.81
CA ILE A 136 0.80 -3.99 10.70
C ILE A 136 2.17 -4.43 10.18
N LEU A 137 2.32 -5.66 9.72
CA LEU A 137 3.54 -6.15 9.08
C LEU A 137 3.87 -5.36 7.81
N ASN A 138 2.88 -5.12 6.96
CA ASN A 138 3.06 -4.29 5.76
C ASN A 138 3.55 -2.89 6.13
N GLN A 139 2.94 -2.24 7.12
CA GLN A 139 3.35 -0.93 7.60
C GLN A 139 4.79 -0.93 8.16
N TYR A 140 5.21 -2.00 8.82
CA TYR A 140 6.60 -2.15 9.25
C TYR A 140 7.54 -2.20 8.04
N PHE A 141 7.25 -3.02 7.03
CA PHE A 141 8.09 -3.17 5.84
C PHE A 141 8.05 -1.93 4.93
N GLN A 142 6.99 -1.16 4.94
CA GLN A 142 6.92 0.15 4.28
C GLN A 142 7.99 1.13 4.80
N GLY A 143 8.42 0.98 6.05
CA GLY A 143 9.51 1.76 6.64
C GLY A 143 10.86 1.56 5.96
N PHE A 144 11.05 0.50 5.16
CA PHE A 144 12.28 0.24 4.39
C PHE A 144 12.44 1.14 3.14
N GLY A 145 11.39 1.84 2.71
CA GLY A 145 11.39 2.58 1.45
C GLY A 145 12.20 3.88 1.48
N TYR A 146 11.95 4.75 2.46
CA TYR A 146 12.54 6.10 2.50
C TYR A 146 14.01 6.15 2.93
N PRO A 147 14.46 5.47 4.01
CA PRO A 147 15.82 5.61 4.52
C PRO A 147 16.92 5.31 3.48
N PRO A 148 16.81 4.26 2.64
CA PRO A 148 17.79 4.02 1.58
C PRO A 148 17.90 5.18 0.59
N CYS A 149 16.78 5.78 0.21
CA CYS A 149 16.74 6.90 -0.72
C CYS A 149 17.36 8.16 -0.10
N ALA A 150 17.03 8.45 1.16
CA ALA A 150 17.59 9.58 1.90
C ALA A 150 19.11 9.47 2.07
N ARG A 151 19.66 8.27 2.12
CA ARG A 151 21.11 8.04 2.19
C ARG A 151 21.77 8.10 0.81
N ILE A 152 21.19 7.49 -0.20
CA ILE A 152 21.80 7.36 -1.54
C ILE A 152 21.81 8.70 -2.29
N LEU A 153 20.71 9.43 -2.29
CA LEU A 153 20.55 10.62 -3.12
C LEU A 153 21.55 11.74 -2.81
N PRO A 154 21.85 12.08 -1.55
CA PRO A 154 22.84 13.11 -1.24
C PRO A 154 24.25 12.78 -1.71
N HIS A 155 24.61 11.50 -1.87
CA HIS A 155 25.93 11.11 -2.40
C HIS A 155 26.06 11.35 -3.92
N TRP A 156 24.94 11.40 -4.62
CA TRP A 156 24.91 11.59 -6.08
C TRP A 156 24.55 13.03 -6.48
N ILE A 157 23.98 13.80 -5.59
CA ILE A 157 23.46 15.14 -5.89
C ILE A 157 24.28 16.18 -5.11
N HIS A 158 24.81 17.17 -5.84
CA HIS A 158 25.51 18.27 -5.19
C HIS A 158 24.58 19.07 -4.26
N PRO A 159 25.07 19.55 -3.09
CA PRO A 159 24.26 20.26 -2.10
C PRO A 159 23.43 21.43 -2.67
N SER A 160 23.97 22.19 -3.63
CA SER A 160 23.27 23.31 -4.28
C SER A 160 22.06 22.90 -5.12
N GLN A 161 21.97 21.65 -5.55
CA GLN A 161 20.86 21.12 -6.36
C GLN A 161 20.00 20.12 -5.58
N LEU A 162 20.41 19.79 -4.35
CA LEU A 162 19.79 18.73 -3.57
C LEU A 162 18.31 19.03 -3.30
N ALA A 163 17.98 20.24 -2.86
CA ALA A 163 16.60 20.61 -2.56
C ALA A 163 15.67 20.45 -3.77
N THR A 164 16.06 20.99 -4.93
CA THR A 164 15.26 20.91 -6.16
C THR A 164 15.08 19.48 -6.64
N LYS A 165 16.18 18.71 -6.70
CA LYS A 165 16.10 17.31 -7.17
C LYS A 165 15.35 16.40 -6.19
N MET A 166 15.46 16.65 -4.88
CA MET A 166 14.68 15.94 -3.86
C MET A 166 13.19 16.29 -3.93
N SER A 167 12.84 17.54 -4.26
CA SER A 167 11.43 17.93 -4.47
C SER A 167 10.83 17.17 -5.66
N VAL A 168 11.54 17.11 -6.78
CA VAL A 168 11.12 16.31 -7.96
C VAL A 168 11.02 14.83 -7.61
N TRP A 169 12.04 14.29 -6.91
CA TRP A 169 12.03 12.90 -6.45
C TRP A 169 10.81 12.60 -5.56
N ASN A 170 10.46 13.54 -4.69
CA ASN A 170 9.34 13.38 -3.76
C ASN A 170 7.98 13.26 -4.46
N CYS A 171 7.81 13.76 -5.71
CA CYS A 171 6.59 13.56 -6.48
C CYS A 171 6.29 12.07 -6.76
N SER A 172 7.30 11.20 -6.67
CA SER A 172 7.16 9.76 -6.93
C SER A 172 6.11 9.07 -6.05
N HIS A 173 5.98 9.49 -4.78
CA HIS A 173 4.99 8.91 -3.87
C HIS A 173 3.55 9.26 -4.29
N SER A 174 3.31 10.48 -4.75
CA SER A 174 1.99 10.89 -5.24
C SER A 174 1.62 10.17 -6.52
N ILE A 175 2.60 10.00 -7.44
CA ILE A 175 2.41 9.23 -8.67
C ILE A 175 2.08 7.77 -8.34
N GLY A 176 2.85 7.13 -7.45
CA GLY A 176 2.60 5.76 -7.03
C GLY A 176 1.23 5.58 -6.37
N ALA A 177 0.83 6.53 -5.52
CA ALA A 177 -0.48 6.51 -4.87
C ALA A 177 -1.64 6.68 -5.87
N ALA A 178 -1.51 7.60 -6.84
CA ALA A 178 -2.51 7.83 -7.88
C ALA A 178 -2.67 6.59 -8.79
N LEU A 179 -1.54 6.02 -9.23
CA LEU A 179 -1.56 4.79 -10.03
C LEU A 179 -2.21 3.63 -9.28
N ALA A 180 -1.99 3.51 -7.97
CA ALA A 180 -2.63 2.49 -7.14
C ALA A 180 -4.15 2.64 -7.13
N VAL A 181 -4.66 3.86 -6.92
CA VAL A 181 -6.11 4.11 -6.90
C VAL A 181 -6.75 3.76 -8.24
N VAL A 182 -6.14 4.20 -9.36
CA VAL A 182 -6.65 3.91 -10.71
C VAL A 182 -6.61 2.42 -11.00
N ALA A 183 -5.47 1.75 -10.75
CA ALA A 183 -5.32 0.32 -11.02
C ALA A 183 -6.25 -0.54 -10.16
N CYS A 184 -6.31 -0.27 -8.84
CA CYS A 184 -7.20 -0.99 -7.94
C CYS A 184 -8.68 -0.72 -8.26
N GLY A 185 -9.05 0.52 -8.61
CA GLY A 185 -10.41 0.84 -9.02
C GLY A 185 -10.82 0.08 -10.29
N TYR A 186 -9.92 -0.01 -11.28
CA TYR A 186 -10.16 -0.81 -12.48
C TYR A 186 -10.30 -2.30 -12.16
N ILE A 187 -9.40 -2.87 -11.34
CA ILE A 187 -9.45 -4.27 -10.93
C ILE A 187 -10.75 -4.56 -10.17
N MET A 188 -11.12 -3.73 -9.21
CA MET A 188 -12.35 -3.90 -8.43
C MET A 188 -13.62 -3.75 -9.29
N GLY A 189 -13.57 -3.00 -10.38
CA GLY A 189 -14.69 -2.86 -11.32
C GLY A 189 -14.77 -3.94 -12.40
N THR A 190 -13.73 -4.81 -12.53
CA THR A 190 -13.68 -5.85 -13.59
C THR A 190 -13.51 -7.26 -13.05
N MET A 191 -13.03 -7.40 -11.83
CA MET A 191 -12.77 -8.68 -11.16
C MET A 191 -13.84 -8.95 -10.09
N GLY A 192 -13.88 -10.18 -9.62
CA GLY A 192 -14.83 -10.63 -8.61
C GLY A 192 -15.90 -11.54 -9.20
N THR A 193 -16.76 -12.03 -8.33
CA THR A 193 -17.89 -12.91 -8.70
C THR A 193 -19.19 -12.12 -8.61
N ASP A 194 -19.98 -12.15 -9.68
CA ASP A 194 -21.30 -11.53 -9.66
C ASP A 194 -22.27 -12.40 -8.85
N MET A 195 -22.67 -11.89 -7.72
CA MET A 195 -23.64 -12.50 -6.79
C MET A 195 -24.89 -11.59 -6.63
N SER A 196 -25.12 -10.64 -7.53
CA SER A 196 -26.24 -9.69 -7.46
C SER A 196 -27.62 -10.39 -7.52
N GLN A 197 -27.67 -11.57 -8.12
CA GLN A 197 -28.89 -12.40 -8.23
C GLN A 197 -29.02 -13.44 -7.12
N ALA A 198 -28.00 -13.57 -6.24
CA ALA A 198 -28.07 -14.54 -5.15
C ALA A 198 -28.97 -14.05 -4.01
N ASP A 199 -29.87 -14.92 -3.56
CA ASP A 199 -30.81 -14.59 -2.49
C ASP A 199 -30.09 -14.13 -1.23
N GLY A 200 -30.52 -12.98 -0.71
CA GLY A 200 -30.04 -12.44 0.56
C GLY A 200 -28.69 -11.71 0.52
N VAL A 201 -27.86 -11.84 -0.52
CA VAL A 201 -26.54 -11.19 -0.60
C VAL A 201 -26.69 -9.67 -0.60
N VAL A 202 -27.54 -9.12 -1.44
CA VAL A 202 -27.79 -7.67 -1.52
C VAL A 202 -28.30 -7.13 -0.18
N ASN A 203 -29.22 -7.83 0.47
CA ASN A 203 -29.76 -7.44 1.77
C ASN A 203 -28.69 -7.49 2.88
N THR A 204 -27.79 -8.45 2.83
CA THR A 204 -26.67 -8.56 3.77
C THR A 204 -25.72 -7.39 3.60
N ILE A 205 -25.40 -7.00 2.37
CA ILE A 205 -24.55 -5.85 2.04
C ILE A 205 -25.23 -4.55 2.55
N ILE A 206 -26.50 -4.35 2.25
CA ILE A 206 -27.26 -3.19 2.76
C ILE A 206 -27.17 -3.10 4.28
N LYS A 207 -27.42 -4.21 4.98
CA LYS A 207 -27.31 -4.28 6.44
C LYS A 207 -25.91 -3.91 6.94
N ASN A 208 -24.87 -4.44 6.31
CA ASN A 208 -23.47 -4.17 6.66
C ASN A 208 -23.10 -2.69 6.46
N LEU A 209 -23.49 -2.10 5.33
CA LEU A 209 -23.24 -0.69 5.03
C LEU A 209 -23.97 0.24 6.00
N THR A 210 -25.25 -0.05 6.26
CA THR A 210 -26.08 0.75 7.20
C THR A 210 -25.54 0.64 8.62
N ALA A 211 -25.09 -0.53 9.06
CA ALA A 211 -24.45 -0.71 10.38
C ALA A 211 -23.14 0.09 10.51
N ASN A 212 -22.47 0.41 9.41
CA ASN A 212 -21.28 1.25 9.36
C ASN A 212 -21.57 2.75 9.13
N GLY A 213 -22.84 3.17 9.20
CA GLY A 213 -23.25 4.57 9.15
C GLY A 213 -23.51 5.12 7.75
N VAL A 214 -23.60 4.26 6.74
CA VAL A 214 -24.03 4.66 5.41
C VAL A 214 -25.55 4.85 5.41
N ASP A 215 -26.03 5.94 4.82
CA ASP A 215 -27.47 6.18 4.69
C ASP A 215 -28.14 5.06 3.90
N GLN A 216 -29.39 4.70 4.29
CA GLN A 216 -30.09 3.56 3.71
C GLN A 216 -30.30 3.68 2.21
N ALA A 217 -30.58 4.87 1.70
CA ALA A 217 -30.74 5.11 0.26
C ALA A 217 -29.42 4.87 -0.50
N GLN A 218 -28.31 5.37 0.03
CA GLN A 218 -26.98 5.16 -0.52
C GLN A 218 -26.54 3.70 -0.39
N ALA A 219 -26.87 3.02 0.69
CA ALA A 219 -26.56 1.61 0.90
C ALA A 219 -27.27 0.73 -0.13
N VAL A 220 -28.52 1.03 -0.47
CA VAL A 220 -29.29 0.32 -1.53
C VAL A 220 -28.64 0.54 -2.91
N GLU A 221 -28.26 1.78 -3.24
CA GLU A 221 -27.63 2.12 -4.51
C GLU A 221 -26.26 1.40 -4.66
N GLN A 222 -25.46 1.39 -3.61
CA GLN A 222 -24.14 0.79 -3.63
C GLN A 222 -24.15 -0.75 -3.55
N ALA A 223 -25.17 -1.34 -2.93
CA ALA A 223 -25.23 -2.77 -2.68
C ALA A 223 -25.22 -3.59 -3.97
N ALA A 224 -25.90 -3.15 -5.02
CA ALA A 224 -25.87 -3.81 -6.32
C ALA A 224 -24.47 -3.86 -6.94
N THR A 225 -23.72 -2.75 -6.81
CA THR A 225 -22.34 -2.66 -7.31
C THR A 225 -21.40 -3.59 -6.54
N TYR A 226 -21.49 -3.63 -5.22
CA TYR A 226 -20.66 -4.55 -4.42
C TYR A 226 -21.05 -6.01 -4.64
N ALA A 227 -22.34 -6.33 -4.78
CA ALA A 227 -22.82 -7.68 -5.08
C ALA A 227 -22.34 -8.18 -6.45
N ALA A 228 -22.20 -7.29 -7.43
CA ALA A 228 -21.70 -7.64 -8.76
C ALA A 228 -20.18 -7.97 -8.77
N HIS A 229 -19.44 -7.57 -7.73
CA HIS A 229 -17.99 -7.70 -7.68
C HIS A 229 -17.48 -8.30 -6.36
N ILE A 230 -18.19 -9.31 -5.84
CA ILE A 230 -17.79 -10.01 -4.60
C ILE A 230 -16.38 -10.56 -4.71
N GLY A 231 -15.57 -10.31 -3.71
CA GLY A 231 -14.19 -10.79 -3.64
C GLY A 231 -13.20 -10.03 -4.54
N ALA A 232 -13.62 -8.99 -5.27
CA ALA A 232 -12.73 -8.20 -6.13
C ALA A 232 -11.55 -7.55 -5.37
N TRP A 233 -11.74 -7.25 -4.10
CA TRP A 233 -10.71 -6.68 -3.23
C TRP A 233 -9.49 -7.60 -2.99
N LYS A 234 -9.59 -8.88 -3.32
CA LYS A 234 -8.51 -9.89 -3.18
C LYS A 234 -7.42 -9.73 -4.24
N TRP A 235 -7.74 -9.14 -5.39
CA TRP A 235 -6.86 -8.93 -6.54
C TRP A 235 -6.15 -7.58 -6.51
#